data_973d4299bf479d510ed1511cae645940
#
_entry.id   973d4299bf479d510ed1511cae645940
#
_cell.length_a   1.000
_cell.length_b   1.000
_cell.length_c   1.000
_cell.angle_alpha   90.00
_cell.angle_beta   90.00
_cell.angle_gamma   90.00
#
_symmetry.space_group_name_H-M   'P 1'
#
loop_
_entity.id
_entity.type
_entity.pdbx_description
1 polymer ?
#
loop_
_entity_poly.entity_id
_entity_poly.type
_entity_poly.pdbx_seq_one_letter_code
_entity_poly.pdbx_strand_id
1 'polypeptide(L)'
;VSKAYAGHVAIEDISISVPEGTIFGLLGPNGAGKTTFIRIINQITGPDTGKLWFNGERLEEKHLGLIGYLPEERGLYKKMKVGEQALYLCQLKGLSKKDALRKLKYWFEKFGIEAWWNKKVEELSKGMAQKVQFIVTVLHEPKLLILDEPFSGFDPINTNLIKSEILELKKKGTTIIFSTHNMGSVEELCDHIALINNTRVILEGEVKEVRSRFRTQTYNIDFNGSVMQLSASLGTYGELIEHGPEGDHMDATVRLVNGATTNQLLGNIMRTVEVTGFKEIIPSMNDIFIQAVEKYNQDKVSV
;
A
#
# COMPACT_ATOMS: atom_id res chain seq x y z
N VAL A 1 9.62 -8.46 16.88
CA VAL A 1 9.42 -7.46 17.97
C VAL A 1 8.02 -7.60 18.54
N SER A 2 7.88 -7.35 19.86
CA SER A 2 6.59 -7.33 20.56
C SER A 2 6.47 -6.04 21.38
N LYS A 3 5.22 -5.56 21.60
CA LYS A 3 4.91 -4.39 22.40
C LYS A 3 3.54 -4.47 23.03
N ALA A 4 3.45 -4.20 24.33
CA ALA A 4 2.20 -4.05 25.07
C ALA A 4 2.12 -2.70 25.79
N TYR A 5 0.88 -2.23 26.03
CA TYR A 5 0.58 -1.02 26.79
C TYR A 5 -0.51 -1.34 27.81
N ALA A 6 -0.25 -1.09 29.10
CA ALA A 6 -1.24 -1.21 30.17
C ALA A 6 -2.14 -2.48 30.07
N GLY A 7 -1.52 -3.62 29.81
CA GLY A 7 -2.22 -4.91 29.68
C GLY A 7 -2.84 -5.22 28.33
N HIS A 8 -2.74 -4.29 27.35
CA HIS A 8 -3.15 -4.54 25.98
C HIS A 8 -1.94 -4.83 25.10
N VAL A 9 -1.93 -5.98 24.43
CA VAL A 9 -0.90 -6.33 23.45
C VAL A 9 -1.16 -5.56 22.16
N ALA A 10 -0.24 -4.66 21.80
CA ALA A 10 -0.36 -3.85 20.59
C ALA A 10 0.24 -4.54 19.36
N ILE A 11 1.37 -5.23 19.54
CA ILE A 11 2.01 -6.11 18.53
C ILE A 11 2.64 -7.31 19.22
N GLU A 12 2.59 -8.47 18.58
CA GLU A 12 3.07 -9.72 19.11
C GLU A 12 3.88 -10.46 18.03
N ASP A 13 5.16 -10.66 18.35
CA ASP A 13 6.12 -11.39 17.51
C ASP A 13 6.13 -10.99 16.02
N ILE A 14 6.08 -9.68 15.77
CA ILE A 14 6.21 -9.18 14.40
C ILE A 14 7.65 -9.28 13.95
N SER A 15 7.90 -10.06 12.88
CA SER A 15 9.17 -10.20 12.20
C SER A 15 8.96 -9.92 10.71
N ILE A 16 9.55 -8.82 10.19
CA ILE A 16 9.37 -8.34 8.82
C ILE A 16 10.72 -7.94 8.27
N SER A 17 10.99 -8.30 7.01
CA SER A 17 12.14 -7.86 6.25
C SER A 17 11.71 -6.97 5.10
N VAL A 18 12.24 -5.74 5.05
CA VAL A 18 11.95 -4.75 4.00
C VAL A 18 13.13 -4.69 3.05
N PRO A 19 13.00 -5.13 1.78
CA PRO A 19 14.09 -5.06 0.80
C PRO A 19 14.44 -3.61 0.43
N GLU A 20 15.74 -3.34 0.25
CA GLU A 20 16.22 -2.01 -0.13
C GLU A 20 15.69 -1.57 -1.50
N GLY A 21 15.36 -0.28 -1.64
CA GLY A 21 14.86 0.30 -2.89
C GLY A 21 13.45 -0.14 -3.31
N THR A 22 12.70 -0.76 -2.41
CA THR A 22 11.32 -1.20 -2.66
C THR A 22 10.29 -0.35 -1.94
N ILE A 23 9.03 -0.43 -2.40
CA ILE A 23 7.87 0.05 -1.65
C ILE A 23 7.23 -1.14 -0.94
N PHE A 24 7.25 -1.11 0.37
CA PHE A 24 6.71 -2.15 1.24
C PHE A 24 5.40 -1.70 1.87
N GLY A 25 4.30 -2.38 1.57
CA GLY A 25 2.97 -2.12 2.13
C GLY A 25 2.81 -2.75 3.51
N LEU A 26 2.57 -1.92 4.53
CA LEU A 26 2.20 -2.37 5.86
C LEU A 26 0.68 -2.28 6.01
N LEU A 27 0.00 -3.41 5.88
CA LEU A 27 -1.45 -3.50 5.74
C LEU A 27 -2.11 -3.98 7.02
N GLY A 28 -3.41 -3.72 7.15
CA GLY A 28 -4.22 -4.23 8.25
C GLY A 28 -5.34 -3.28 8.65
N PRO A 29 -6.34 -3.76 9.39
CA PRO A 29 -7.42 -2.92 9.89
C PRO A 29 -6.91 -1.90 10.91
N ASN A 30 -7.77 -0.93 11.25
CA ASN A 30 -7.47 0.01 12.33
C ASN A 30 -7.31 -0.75 13.65
N GLY A 31 -6.30 -0.35 14.45
CA GLY A 31 -5.96 -1.03 15.69
C GLY A 31 -5.15 -2.32 15.55
N ALA A 32 -4.80 -2.76 14.34
CA ALA A 32 -4.02 -4.00 14.14
C ALA A 32 -2.57 -3.94 14.67
N GLY A 33 -2.04 -2.72 14.96
CA GLY A 33 -0.68 -2.53 15.47
C GLY A 33 0.25 -1.78 14.51
N LYS A 34 -0.20 -1.42 13.29
CA LYS A 34 0.63 -0.73 12.27
C LYS A 34 1.35 0.50 12.81
N THR A 35 0.59 1.45 13.39
CA THR A 35 1.16 2.70 13.93
C THR A 35 2.10 2.44 15.11
N THR A 36 1.83 1.42 15.95
CA THR A 36 2.76 1.01 17.01
C THR A 36 4.07 0.50 16.43
N PHE A 37 4.02 -0.34 15.39
CA PHE A 37 5.22 -0.84 14.72
C PHE A 37 6.00 0.30 14.06
N ILE A 38 5.34 1.23 13.38
CA ILE A 38 5.94 2.44 12.80
C ILE A 38 6.61 3.29 13.89
N ARG A 39 5.97 3.50 15.05
CA ARG A 39 6.57 4.25 16.16
C ARG A 39 7.81 3.57 16.73
N ILE A 40 7.87 2.24 16.72
CA ILE A 40 9.07 1.51 17.13
C ILE A 40 10.21 1.70 16.13
N ILE A 41 9.94 1.65 14.81
CA ILE A 41 10.97 1.92 13.78
C ILE A 41 11.52 3.34 13.92
N ASN A 42 10.67 4.32 14.23
CA ASN A 42 11.08 5.72 14.42
C ASN A 42 11.65 5.99 15.84
N GLN A 43 11.83 4.98 16.67
CA GLN A 43 12.32 5.08 18.04
C GLN A 43 11.52 6.06 18.94
N ILE A 44 10.25 6.32 18.59
CA ILE A 44 9.30 7.08 19.41
C ILE A 44 8.92 6.25 20.65
N THR A 45 8.86 4.93 20.50
CA THR A 45 8.71 3.97 21.59
C THR A 45 9.63 2.78 21.36
N GLY A 46 10.15 2.19 22.44
CA GLY A 46 10.94 0.96 22.35
C GLY A 46 10.07 -0.29 22.30
N PRO A 47 10.50 -1.37 21.64
CA PRO A 47 9.86 -2.69 21.77
C PRO A 47 10.10 -3.24 23.17
N ASP A 48 9.19 -4.09 23.67
CA ASP A 48 9.40 -4.80 24.93
C ASP A 48 10.33 -6.00 24.71
N THR A 49 10.23 -6.65 23.55
CA THR A 49 11.13 -7.72 23.11
C THR A 49 11.46 -7.59 21.64
N GLY A 50 12.59 -8.17 21.23
CA GLY A 50 13.05 -8.18 19.85
C GLY A 50 14.05 -7.06 19.55
N LYS A 51 14.43 -6.95 18.28
CA LYS A 51 15.45 -6.02 17.79
C LYS A 51 15.09 -5.56 16.39
N LEU A 52 15.52 -4.34 16.03
CA LEU A 52 15.43 -3.81 14.68
C LEU A 52 16.82 -3.60 14.10
N TRP A 53 16.90 -3.79 12.79
CA TRP A 53 18.13 -3.62 12.02
C TRP A 53 17.88 -2.65 10.88
N PHE A 54 18.86 -1.83 10.59
CA PHE A 54 18.84 -0.88 9.47
C PHE A 54 20.17 -0.98 8.72
N ASN A 55 20.12 -1.35 7.44
CA ASN A 55 21.30 -1.57 6.59
C ASN A 55 22.36 -2.48 7.24
N GLY A 56 21.93 -3.58 7.86
CA GLY A 56 22.82 -4.55 8.49
C GLY A 56 23.34 -4.18 9.88
N GLU A 57 23.07 -2.97 10.37
CA GLU A 57 23.41 -2.54 11.72
C GLU A 57 22.17 -2.53 12.63
N ARG A 58 22.34 -2.67 13.93
CA ARG A 58 21.25 -2.46 14.88
C ARG A 58 20.73 -1.03 14.75
N LEU A 59 19.40 -0.87 14.68
CA LEU A 59 18.78 0.45 14.59
C LEU A 59 19.06 1.25 15.86
N GLU A 60 19.65 2.42 15.70
CA GLU A 60 20.04 3.35 16.77
C GLU A 60 19.66 4.79 16.38
N GLU A 61 19.72 5.72 17.34
CA GLU A 61 19.37 7.13 17.15
C GLU A 61 20.13 7.79 15.99
N LYS A 62 21.40 7.41 15.75
CA LYS A 62 22.22 7.90 14.62
C LYS A 62 21.55 7.69 13.24
N HIS A 63 20.67 6.69 13.13
CA HIS A 63 19.98 6.37 11.87
C HIS A 63 18.75 7.25 11.62
N LEU A 64 18.20 7.94 12.65
CA LEU A 64 17.00 8.76 12.51
C LEU A 64 17.16 9.94 11.54
N GLY A 65 18.39 10.39 11.33
CA GLY A 65 18.72 11.38 10.30
C GLY A 65 18.54 10.86 8.87
N LEU A 66 18.55 9.53 8.68
CA LEU A 66 18.36 8.85 7.39
C LEU A 66 16.91 8.40 7.16
N ILE A 67 16.03 8.61 8.14
CA ILE A 67 14.63 8.20 8.12
C ILE A 67 13.75 9.44 7.97
N GLY A 68 12.87 9.42 6.97
CA GLY A 68 11.76 10.36 6.83
C GLY A 68 10.48 9.70 7.34
N TYR A 69 9.73 10.38 8.19
CA TYR A 69 8.46 9.88 8.70
C TYR A 69 7.34 10.89 8.48
N LEU A 70 6.32 10.49 7.73
CA LEU A 70 5.07 11.20 7.53
C LEU A 70 3.99 10.53 8.37
N PRO A 71 3.62 11.07 9.54
CA PRO A 71 2.55 10.52 10.36
C PRO A 71 1.17 10.84 9.78
N GLU A 72 0.17 10.02 10.11
CA GLU A 72 -1.24 10.27 9.77
C GLU A 72 -1.74 11.59 10.37
N GLU A 73 -1.40 11.84 11.65
CA GLU A 73 -1.69 13.11 12.32
C GLU A 73 -0.64 14.17 12.00
N ARG A 74 -1.08 15.41 11.83
CA ARG A 74 -0.21 16.49 11.39
C ARG A 74 0.63 17.05 12.53
N GLY A 75 1.95 16.96 12.38
CA GLY A 75 2.94 17.52 13.29
C GLY A 75 3.31 18.98 13.01
N LEU A 76 2.51 19.73 12.25
CA LEU A 76 2.84 21.12 11.93
C LEU A 76 2.39 22.09 13.02
N TYR A 77 3.26 23.07 13.37
CA TYR A 77 2.96 24.10 14.35
C TYR A 77 2.03 25.17 13.78
N LYS A 78 0.78 25.21 14.23
CA LYS A 78 -0.31 26.02 13.65
C LYS A 78 0.01 27.52 13.52
N LYS A 79 0.70 28.11 14.49
CA LYS A 79 1.00 29.56 14.54
C LYS A 79 2.25 29.98 13.75
N MET A 80 3.08 29.04 13.31
CA MET A 80 4.26 29.33 12.50
C MET A 80 3.88 29.58 11.03
N LYS A 81 4.69 30.39 10.35
CA LYS A 81 4.60 30.50 8.89
C LYS A 81 5.13 29.25 8.23
N VAL A 82 4.54 28.87 7.09
CA VAL A 82 4.87 27.67 6.33
C VAL A 82 6.36 27.61 5.99
N GLY A 83 6.92 28.69 5.43
CA GLY A 83 8.33 28.75 5.06
C GLY A 83 9.28 28.69 6.25
N GLU A 84 8.94 29.36 7.35
CA GLU A 84 9.73 29.32 8.60
C GLU A 84 9.77 27.92 9.18
N GLN A 85 8.62 27.27 9.27
CA GLN A 85 8.52 25.91 9.78
C GLN A 85 9.23 24.89 8.88
N ALA A 86 9.02 24.99 7.57
CA ALA A 86 9.68 24.11 6.62
C ALA A 86 11.21 24.22 6.73
N LEU A 87 11.74 25.44 6.82
CA LEU A 87 13.16 25.67 7.01
C LEU A 87 13.66 25.11 8.35
N TYR A 88 12.91 25.34 9.44
CA TYR A 88 13.24 24.81 10.77
C TYR A 88 13.33 23.28 10.77
N LEU A 89 12.32 22.60 10.22
CA LEU A 89 12.27 21.14 10.17
C LEU A 89 13.41 20.55 9.32
N CYS A 90 13.77 21.22 8.22
CA CYS A 90 14.91 20.82 7.39
C CYS A 90 16.24 20.94 8.15
N GLN A 91 16.42 22.01 8.93
CA GLN A 91 17.62 22.20 9.74
C GLN A 91 17.71 21.18 10.88
N LEU A 92 16.59 20.77 11.48
CA LEU A 92 16.57 19.67 12.46
C LEU A 92 17.02 18.33 11.85
N LYS A 93 16.81 18.15 10.52
CA LYS A 93 17.33 17.00 9.78
C LYS A 93 18.77 17.18 9.26
N GLY A 94 19.49 18.19 9.74
CA GLY A 94 20.91 18.40 9.47
C GLY A 94 21.22 19.19 8.19
N LEU A 95 20.23 19.72 7.47
CA LEU A 95 20.49 20.56 6.30
C LEU A 95 21.01 21.95 6.71
N SER A 96 22.00 22.46 5.97
CA SER A 96 22.36 23.86 6.08
C SER A 96 21.21 24.77 5.68
N LYS A 97 21.12 25.98 6.26
CA LYS A 97 20.09 26.97 5.86
C LYS A 97 20.08 27.24 4.37
N LYS A 98 21.27 27.32 3.74
CA LYS A 98 21.42 27.57 2.29
C LYS A 98 20.86 26.41 1.46
N ASP A 99 21.21 25.17 1.81
CA ASP A 99 20.71 23.98 1.08
C ASP A 99 19.21 23.76 1.30
N ALA A 100 18.75 23.95 2.54
CA ALA A 100 17.31 23.87 2.85
C ALA A 100 16.49 24.88 2.02
N LEU A 101 16.92 26.14 1.93
CA LEU A 101 16.24 27.15 1.11
C LEU A 101 16.23 26.81 -0.38
N ARG A 102 17.37 26.32 -0.91
CA ARG A 102 17.46 25.89 -2.32
C ARG A 102 16.50 24.75 -2.62
N LYS A 103 16.50 23.71 -1.77
CA LYS A 103 15.61 22.54 -1.93
C LYS A 103 14.15 22.91 -1.72
N LEU A 104 13.82 23.75 -0.72
CA LEU A 104 12.47 24.23 -0.47
C LEU A 104 11.93 25.01 -1.68
N LYS A 105 12.75 25.90 -2.28
CA LYS A 105 12.34 26.62 -3.48
C LYS A 105 11.93 25.64 -4.59
N TYR A 106 12.76 24.67 -4.91
CA TYR A 106 12.46 23.63 -5.91
C TYR A 106 11.15 22.88 -5.62
N TRP A 107 10.97 22.42 -4.38
CA TRP A 107 9.80 21.65 -4.00
C TRP A 107 8.51 22.49 -3.98
N PHE A 108 8.60 23.76 -3.55
CA PHE A 108 7.46 24.67 -3.54
C PHE A 108 7.03 25.02 -4.97
N GLU A 109 7.97 25.28 -5.88
CA GLU A 109 7.69 25.46 -7.31
C GLU A 109 7.07 24.21 -7.92
N LYS A 110 7.64 23.01 -7.66
CA LYS A 110 7.15 21.74 -8.17
C LYS A 110 5.70 21.43 -7.72
N PHE A 111 5.33 21.84 -6.53
CA PHE A 111 3.99 21.61 -5.95
C PHE A 111 3.03 22.78 -6.17
N GLY A 112 3.48 23.88 -6.79
CA GLY A 112 2.69 25.09 -7.04
C GLY A 112 2.22 25.77 -5.76
N ILE A 113 3.09 25.83 -4.73
CA ILE A 113 2.75 26.33 -3.40
C ILE A 113 3.63 27.49 -2.92
N GLU A 114 4.33 28.16 -3.82
CA GLU A 114 5.24 29.27 -3.49
C GLU A 114 4.51 30.41 -2.75
N ALA A 115 3.27 30.67 -3.14
CA ALA A 115 2.43 31.68 -2.51
C ALA A 115 2.10 31.41 -1.03
N TRP A 116 2.35 30.14 -0.55
CA TRP A 116 2.05 29.78 0.83
C TRP A 116 3.18 30.09 1.80
N TRP A 117 4.35 30.48 1.32
CA TRP A 117 5.55 30.71 2.13
C TRP A 117 5.30 31.56 3.38
N ASN A 118 4.55 32.67 3.23
CA ASN A 118 4.26 33.60 4.30
C ASN A 118 2.93 33.36 5.03
N LYS A 119 2.13 32.38 4.57
CA LYS A 119 0.90 31.99 5.27
C LYS A 119 1.22 31.30 6.56
N LYS A 120 0.37 31.44 7.57
CA LYS A 120 0.42 30.60 8.77
C LYS A 120 -0.11 29.21 8.46
N VAL A 121 0.39 28.20 9.15
CA VAL A 121 -0.07 26.81 8.98
C VAL A 121 -1.56 26.66 9.28
N GLU A 122 -2.11 27.41 10.22
CA GLU A 122 -3.54 27.41 10.57
C GLU A 122 -4.45 27.90 9.42
N GLU A 123 -3.91 28.64 8.47
CA GLU A 123 -4.64 29.12 7.28
C GLU A 123 -4.70 28.10 6.15
N LEU A 124 -4.00 26.97 6.30
CA LEU A 124 -3.96 25.91 5.29
C LEU A 124 -5.16 24.97 5.42
N SER A 125 -5.73 24.58 4.28
CA SER A 125 -6.65 23.44 4.25
C SER A 125 -5.93 22.13 4.61
N LYS A 126 -6.70 21.08 4.85
CA LYS A 126 -6.15 19.74 5.16
C LYS A 126 -5.16 19.24 4.09
N GLY A 127 -5.52 19.31 2.82
CA GLY A 127 -4.65 18.89 1.73
C GLY A 127 -3.44 19.80 1.55
N MET A 128 -3.59 21.13 1.76
CA MET A 128 -2.46 22.06 1.72
C MET A 128 -1.42 21.72 2.80
N ALA A 129 -1.85 21.52 4.04
CA ALA A 129 -0.95 21.17 5.14
C ALA A 129 -0.23 19.84 4.87
N GLN A 130 -0.90 18.88 4.24
CA GLN A 130 -0.34 17.58 3.90
C GLN A 130 0.74 17.67 2.82
N LYS A 131 0.57 18.54 1.81
CA LYS A 131 1.63 18.84 0.83
C LYS A 131 2.89 19.37 1.50
N VAL A 132 2.74 20.35 2.40
CA VAL A 132 3.87 20.91 3.15
C VAL A 132 4.55 19.83 4.00
N GLN A 133 3.77 19.02 4.70
CA GLN A 133 4.28 17.94 5.53
C GLN A 133 5.04 16.89 4.71
N PHE A 134 4.52 16.49 3.55
CA PHE A 134 5.22 15.60 2.63
C PHE A 134 6.57 16.18 2.21
N ILE A 135 6.59 17.45 1.75
CA ILE A 135 7.82 18.11 1.31
C ILE A 135 8.88 18.11 2.41
N VAL A 136 8.54 18.53 3.64
CA VAL A 136 9.53 18.57 4.74
C VAL A 136 10.00 17.18 5.17
N THR A 137 9.18 16.16 4.93
CA THR A 137 9.53 14.76 5.22
C THR A 137 10.56 14.20 4.23
N VAL A 138 10.51 14.58 2.96
CA VAL A 138 11.38 14.01 1.91
C VAL A 138 12.60 14.87 1.58
N LEU A 139 12.62 16.12 2.02
CA LEU A 139 13.58 17.14 1.57
C LEU A 139 15.03 16.84 1.96
N HIS A 140 15.27 16.11 3.04
CA HIS A 140 16.61 15.66 3.48
C HIS A 140 17.08 14.39 2.76
N GLU A 141 16.32 13.90 1.74
CA GLU A 141 16.65 12.72 0.92
C GLU A 141 16.88 11.47 1.77
N PRO A 142 15.85 11.03 2.52
CA PRO A 142 15.97 9.88 3.41
C PRO A 142 16.30 8.60 2.65
N LYS A 143 17.05 7.69 3.28
CA LYS A 143 17.23 6.32 2.79
C LYS A 143 16.00 5.45 3.02
N LEU A 144 15.31 5.68 4.14
CA LEU A 144 14.03 5.04 4.48
C LEU A 144 12.96 6.12 4.65
N LEU A 145 11.89 6.02 3.88
CA LEU A 145 10.72 6.88 3.99
C LEU A 145 9.54 6.07 4.53
N ILE A 146 8.97 6.50 5.63
CA ILE A 146 7.79 5.86 6.24
C ILE A 146 6.61 6.80 6.07
N LEU A 147 5.55 6.31 5.42
CA LEU A 147 4.33 7.05 5.10
C LEU A 147 3.14 6.36 5.77
N ASP A 148 2.57 6.99 6.78
CA ASP A 148 1.39 6.48 7.50
C ASP A 148 0.14 7.17 6.98
N GLU A 149 -0.71 6.43 6.23
CA GLU A 149 -1.93 6.91 5.56
C GLU A 149 -1.72 8.21 4.74
N PRO A 150 -0.72 8.27 3.83
CA PRO A 150 -0.29 9.52 3.21
C PRO A 150 -1.33 10.18 2.31
N PHE A 151 -2.34 9.45 1.86
CA PHE A 151 -3.39 9.98 0.97
C PHE A 151 -4.64 10.46 1.70
N SER A 152 -4.68 10.29 3.02
CA SER A 152 -5.83 10.73 3.84
C SER A 152 -6.06 12.24 3.71
N GLY A 153 -7.19 12.62 3.12
CA GLY A 153 -7.61 14.03 2.97
C GLY A 153 -7.09 14.75 1.75
N PHE A 154 -6.49 14.05 0.80
CA PHE A 154 -6.26 14.54 -0.54
C PHE A 154 -7.45 14.26 -1.46
N ASP A 155 -7.66 15.15 -2.43
CA ASP A 155 -8.45 14.88 -3.62
C ASP A 155 -7.67 13.98 -4.61
N PRO A 156 -8.33 13.42 -5.65
CA PRO A 156 -7.68 12.52 -6.60
C PRO A 156 -6.46 13.14 -7.33
N ILE A 157 -6.50 14.43 -7.65
CA ILE A 157 -5.41 15.11 -8.37
C ILE A 157 -4.16 15.18 -7.48
N ASN A 158 -4.35 15.61 -6.23
CA ASN A 158 -3.26 15.69 -5.27
C ASN A 158 -2.74 14.30 -4.86
N THR A 159 -3.63 13.30 -4.77
CA THR A 159 -3.24 11.90 -4.55
C THR A 159 -2.31 11.41 -5.65
N ASN A 160 -2.64 11.64 -6.92
CA ASN A 160 -1.81 11.24 -8.06
C ASN A 160 -0.46 11.96 -8.07
N LEU A 161 -0.42 13.23 -7.69
CA LEU A 161 0.85 13.97 -7.54
C LEU A 161 1.75 13.31 -6.49
N ILE A 162 1.23 12.99 -5.31
CA ILE A 162 2.02 12.34 -4.25
C ILE A 162 2.45 10.94 -4.67
N LYS A 163 1.59 10.16 -5.34
CA LYS A 163 1.94 8.83 -5.87
C LYS A 163 3.11 8.91 -6.86
N SER A 164 3.08 9.88 -7.78
CA SER A 164 4.18 10.07 -8.73
C SER A 164 5.50 10.42 -8.03
N GLU A 165 5.45 11.26 -6.99
CA GLU A 165 6.65 11.59 -6.21
C GLU A 165 7.19 10.39 -5.41
N ILE A 166 6.32 9.56 -4.84
CA ILE A 166 6.71 8.32 -4.18
C ILE A 166 7.47 7.40 -5.15
N LEU A 167 6.94 7.23 -6.38
CA LEU A 167 7.60 6.42 -7.41
C LEU A 167 8.95 7.02 -7.86
N GLU A 168 9.04 8.35 -7.97
CA GLU A 168 10.31 9.02 -8.29
C GLU A 168 11.35 8.86 -7.17
N LEU A 169 10.94 8.91 -5.90
CA LEU A 169 11.84 8.67 -4.76
C LEU A 169 12.34 7.22 -4.76
N LYS A 170 11.45 6.24 -5.04
CA LYS A 170 11.84 4.83 -5.22
C LYS A 170 12.88 4.67 -6.32
N LYS A 171 12.67 5.28 -7.50
CA LYS A 171 13.62 5.24 -8.62
C LYS A 171 15.00 5.79 -8.24
N LYS A 172 15.07 6.73 -7.29
CA LYS A 172 16.31 7.28 -6.75
C LYS A 172 16.94 6.38 -5.67
N GLY A 173 16.35 5.22 -5.36
CA GLY A 173 16.88 4.25 -4.41
C GLY A 173 16.34 4.41 -2.98
N THR A 174 15.37 5.27 -2.73
CA THR A 174 14.72 5.36 -1.42
C THR A 174 13.89 4.11 -1.15
N THR A 175 14.10 3.47 -0.01
CA THR A 175 13.23 2.40 0.51
C THR A 175 12.02 3.04 1.17
N ILE A 176 10.81 2.53 0.90
CA ILE A 176 9.58 3.16 1.37
C ILE A 176 8.72 2.13 2.11
N ILE A 177 8.33 2.44 3.35
CA ILE A 177 7.28 1.73 4.07
C ILE A 177 6.00 2.55 3.94
N PHE A 178 4.97 1.93 3.41
CA PHE A 178 3.70 2.56 3.10
C PHE A 178 2.57 1.89 3.89
N SER A 179 2.08 2.57 4.93
CA SER A 179 0.95 2.07 5.72
C SER A 179 -0.35 2.59 5.12
N THR A 180 -1.28 1.68 4.83
CA THR A 180 -2.61 2.04 4.31
C THR A 180 -3.62 0.92 4.50
N HIS A 181 -4.90 1.29 4.45
CA HIS A 181 -6.05 0.39 4.31
C HIS A 181 -6.66 0.43 2.89
N ASN A 182 -6.12 1.26 1.98
CA ASN A 182 -6.59 1.37 0.59
C ASN A 182 -5.86 0.37 -0.31
N MET A 183 -6.52 -0.75 -0.60
CA MET A 183 -5.92 -1.86 -1.37
C MET A 183 -5.62 -1.51 -2.83
N GLY A 184 -6.37 -0.58 -3.45
CA GLY A 184 -6.04 -0.09 -4.80
C GLY A 184 -4.68 0.61 -4.86
N SER A 185 -4.35 1.41 -3.84
CA SER A 185 -3.03 2.04 -3.74
C SER A 185 -1.91 1.02 -3.47
N VAL A 186 -2.21 -0.10 -2.80
CA VAL A 186 -1.27 -1.19 -2.59
C VAL A 186 -0.91 -1.87 -3.92
N GLU A 187 -1.92 -2.20 -4.74
CA GLU A 187 -1.71 -2.82 -6.05
C GLU A 187 -0.89 -1.94 -7.01
N GLU A 188 -1.11 -0.62 -6.91
CA GLU A 188 -0.45 0.34 -7.79
C GLU A 188 1.00 0.64 -7.39
N LEU A 189 1.30 0.67 -6.09
CA LEU A 189 2.57 1.19 -5.60
C LEU A 189 3.50 0.13 -5.00
N CYS A 190 2.96 -0.88 -4.30
CA CYS A 190 3.78 -1.77 -3.48
C CYS A 190 4.43 -2.90 -4.28
N ASP A 191 5.68 -3.20 -3.96
CA ASP A 191 6.39 -4.40 -4.43
C ASP A 191 6.15 -5.56 -3.47
N HIS A 192 6.22 -5.29 -2.17
CA HIS A 192 6.05 -6.27 -1.09
C HIS A 192 5.01 -5.79 -0.10
N ILE A 193 4.43 -6.71 0.63
CA ILE A 193 3.44 -6.41 1.68
C ILE A 193 3.67 -7.26 2.92
N ALA A 194 3.20 -6.75 4.05
CA ALA A 194 2.87 -7.51 5.24
C ALA A 194 1.50 -7.09 5.76
N LEU A 195 0.61 -8.06 5.96
CA LEU A 195 -0.71 -7.86 6.52
C LEU A 195 -0.70 -8.19 8.01
N ILE A 196 -0.92 -7.18 8.83
CA ILE A 196 -1.06 -7.32 10.28
C ILE A 196 -2.53 -7.42 10.62
N ASN A 197 -2.89 -8.46 11.35
CA ASN A 197 -4.23 -8.63 11.92
C ASN A 197 -4.12 -9.18 13.34
N ASN A 198 -4.92 -8.65 14.27
CA ASN A 198 -4.88 -9.05 15.67
C ASN A 198 -3.44 -9.15 16.22
N THR A 199 -2.67 -8.07 16.05
CA THR A 199 -1.29 -7.90 16.57
C THR A 199 -0.19 -8.73 15.89
N ARG A 200 -0.51 -9.61 14.93
CA ARG A 200 0.43 -10.53 14.27
C ARG A 200 0.44 -10.34 12.75
N VAL A 201 1.54 -10.71 12.11
CA VAL A 201 1.60 -10.83 10.64
C VAL A 201 0.89 -12.11 10.22
N ILE A 202 -0.12 -11.99 9.35
CA ILE A 202 -0.90 -13.14 8.85
C ILE A 202 -0.64 -13.45 7.38
N LEU A 203 -0.07 -12.51 6.63
CA LEU A 203 0.29 -12.66 5.24
C LEU A 203 1.49 -11.76 4.92
N GLU A 204 2.49 -12.26 4.21
CA GLU A 204 3.68 -11.53 3.79
C GLU A 204 4.19 -12.04 2.45
N GLY A 205 4.80 -11.16 1.66
CA GLY A 205 5.49 -11.52 0.42
C GLY A 205 5.45 -10.46 -0.66
N GLU A 206 6.01 -10.77 -1.82
CA GLU A 206 5.89 -9.95 -3.02
C GLU A 206 4.43 -9.91 -3.49
N VAL A 207 3.91 -8.72 -3.84
CA VAL A 207 2.49 -8.53 -4.24
C VAL A 207 2.09 -9.48 -5.37
N LYS A 208 2.96 -9.66 -6.37
CA LYS A 208 2.69 -10.57 -7.50
C LYS A 208 2.60 -12.03 -7.06
N GLU A 209 3.50 -12.47 -6.18
CA GLU A 209 3.49 -13.83 -5.64
C GLU A 209 2.27 -14.08 -4.76
N VAL A 210 1.96 -13.11 -3.87
CA VAL A 210 0.77 -13.18 -3.02
C VAL A 210 -0.47 -13.35 -3.90
N ARG A 211 -0.67 -12.48 -4.90
CA ARG A 211 -1.81 -12.58 -5.83
C ARG A 211 -1.83 -13.92 -6.58
N SER A 212 -0.67 -14.44 -6.95
CA SER A 212 -0.57 -15.75 -7.62
C SER A 212 -1.01 -16.92 -6.73
N ARG A 213 -0.71 -16.88 -5.42
CA ARG A 213 -1.13 -17.93 -4.46
C ARG A 213 -2.66 -18.00 -4.27
N PHE A 214 -3.36 -16.89 -4.50
CA PHE A 214 -4.80 -16.78 -4.36
C PHE A 214 -5.56 -16.93 -5.68
N ARG A 215 -4.89 -17.35 -6.77
CA ARG A 215 -5.56 -17.63 -8.06
C ARG A 215 -6.59 -18.74 -7.89
N THR A 216 -7.79 -18.48 -8.38
CA THR A 216 -8.91 -19.44 -8.34
C THR A 216 -9.12 -20.15 -9.66
N GLN A 217 -8.26 -19.93 -10.67
CA GLN A 217 -8.43 -20.42 -12.04
C GLN A 217 -9.80 -20.06 -12.62
N THR A 218 -10.24 -18.86 -12.34
CA THR A 218 -11.51 -18.29 -12.80
C THR A 218 -11.26 -17.34 -13.96
N TYR A 219 -12.11 -17.41 -14.98
CA TYR A 219 -11.95 -16.66 -16.21
C TYR A 219 -13.26 -15.93 -16.55
N ASN A 220 -13.15 -14.70 -17.02
CA ASN A 220 -14.21 -13.99 -17.68
C ASN A 220 -14.13 -14.32 -19.18
N ILE A 221 -15.26 -14.64 -19.77
CA ILE A 221 -15.41 -15.02 -21.17
C ILE A 221 -16.48 -14.14 -21.81
N ASP A 222 -16.06 -13.25 -22.70
CA ASP A 222 -16.97 -12.48 -23.54
C ASP A 222 -17.29 -13.30 -24.79
N PHE A 223 -18.58 -13.40 -25.15
CA PHE A 223 -18.97 -14.24 -26.26
C PHE A 223 -20.27 -13.79 -26.94
N ASN A 224 -20.42 -14.16 -28.20
CA ASN A 224 -21.67 -14.08 -28.96
C ASN A 224 -22.33 -15.46 -28.96
N GLY A 225 -23.60 -15.54 -28.54
CA GLY A 225 -24.33 -16.78 -28.51
C GLY A 225 -25.24 -16.92 -27.28
N SER A 226 -25.72 -18.11 -27.05
CA SER A 226 -26.61 -18.43 -25.94
C SER A 226 -25.80 -18.93 -24.73
N VAL A 227 -26.12 -18.41 -23.54
CA VAL A 227 -25.58 -18.91 -22.25
C VAL A 227 -25.82 -20.42 -22.10
N MET A 228 -26.95 -20.93 -22.62
CA MET A 228 -27.26 -22.38 -22.59
C MET A 228 -26.24 -23.17 -23.43
N GLN A 229 -25.84 -22.65 -24.60
CA GLN A 229 -24.83 -23.29 -25.46
C GLN A 229 -23.45 -23.22 -24.78
N LEU A 230 -23.08 -22.10 -24.22
CA LEU A 230 -21.84 -21.98 -23.44
C LEU A 230 -21.83 -22.98 -22.27
N SER A 231 -22.88 -22.99 -21.44
CA SER A 231 -22.97 -23.87 -20.26
C SER A 231 -22.89 -25.37 -20.68
N ALA A 232 -23.56 -25.76 -21.72
CA ALA A 232 -23.48 -27.13 -22.25
C ALA A 232 -22.07 -27.49 -22.74
N SER A 233 -21.32 -26.53 -23.27
CA SER A 233 -19.96 -26.74 -23.78
C SER A 233 -18.87 -26.74 -22.69
N LEU A 234 -19.16 -26.27 -21.50
CA LEU A 234 -18.22 -26.33 -20.35
C LEU A 234 -17.89 -27.78 -20.00
N GLY A 235 -18.86 -28.68 -20.12
CA GLY A 235 -18.70 -30.12 -19.87
C GLY A 235 -18.10 -30.40 -18.48
N THR A 236 -17.02 -31.17 -18.46
CA THR A 236 -16.26 -31.50 -17.23
C THR A 236 -15.08 -30.58 -16.94
N TYR A 237 -14.87 -29.55 -17.78
CA TYR A 237 -13.69 -28.68 -17.72
C TYR A 237 -13.93 -27.36 -17.00
N GLY A 238 -15.19 -26.90 -16.96
CA GLY A 238 -15.55 -25.61 -16.37
C GLY A 238 -16.86 -25.64 -15.62
N GLU A 239 -16.97 -24.79 -14.62
CA GLU A 239 -18.16 -24.49 -13.84
C GLU A 239 -18.57 -23.03 -14.10
N LEU A 240 -19.81 -22.81 -14.54
CA LEU A 240 -20.37 -21.47 -14.69
C LEU A 240 -20.69 -20.88 -13.32
N ILE A 241 -20.05 -19.78 -12.97
CA ILE A 241 -20.23 -19.09 -11.70
C ILE A 241 -21.30 -17.99 -11.85
N GLU A 242 -21.16 -17.17 -12.89
CA GLU A 242 -22.00 -16.01 -13.15
C GLU A 242 -22.09 -15.76 -14.65
N HIS A 243 -23.16 -15.12 -15.09
CA HIS A 243 -23.31 -14.66 -16.46
C HIS A 243 -24.25 -13.46 -16.53
N GLY A 244 -24.06 -12.62 -17.54
CA GLY A 244 -24.91 -11.45 -17.77
C GLY A 244 -24.75 -10.87 -19.17
N PRO A 245 -25.61 -9.92 -19.56
CA PRO A 245 -25.39 -9.12 -20.76
C PRO A 245 -24.33 -8.04 -20.47
N GLU A 246 -23.38 -7.87 -21.39
CA GLU A 246 -22.42 -6.77 -21.38
C GLU A 246 -22.49 -6.02 -22.72
N GLY A 247 -23.25 -4.91 -22.77
CA GLY A 247 -23.52 -4.18 -23.99
C GLY A 247 -24.19 -5.05 -25.04
N ASP A 248 -23.56 -5.25 -26.21
CA ASP A 248 -24.07 -6.07 -27.32
C ASP A 248 -23.62 -7.55 -27.25
N HIS A 249 -22.87 -7.92 -26.22
CA HIS A 249 -22.31 -9.25 -26.02
C HIS A 249 -22.82 -9.88 -24.71
N MET A 250 -22.56 -11.17 -24.54
CA MET A 250 -22.75 -11.86 -23.26
C MET A 250 -21.40 -12.04 -22.58
N ASP A 251 -21.37 -11.86 -21.26
CA ASP A 251 -20.23 -12.24 -20.44
C ASP A 251 -20.55 -13.44 -19.56
N ALA A 252 -19.55 -14.24 -19.24
CA ALA A 252 -19.67 -15.33 -18.30
C ALA A 252 -18.39 -15.50 -17.48
N THR A 253 -18.55 -15.68 -16.18
CA THR A 253 -17.47 -16.08 -15.29
C THR A 253 -17.45 -17.58 -15.13
N VAL A 254 -16.36 -18.22 -15.54
CA VAL A 254 -16.17 -19.67 -15.55
C VAL A 254 -14.94 -20.05 -14.73
N ARG A 255 -15.09 -21.00 -13.81
CA ARG A 255 -13.98 -21.58 -13.04
C ARG A 255 -13.57 -22.92 -13.67
N LEU A 256 -12.26 -23.13 -13.86
CA LEU A 256 -11.72 -24.43 -14.25
C LEU A 256 -11.90 -25.43 -13.11
N VAL A 257 -12.27 -26.65 -13.46
CA VAL A 257 -12.47 -27.76 -12.51
C VAL A 257 -11.74 -29.02 -13.00
N ASN A 258 -11.60 -30.00 -12.12
CA ASN A 258 -11.02 -31.31 -12.42
C ASN A 258 -9.61 -31.27 -13.03
N GLY A 259 -8.80 -30.25 -12.72
CA GLY A 259 -7.45 -30.13 -13.28
C GLY A 259 -7.41 -29.79 -14.76
N ALA A 260 -8.52 -29.28 -15.31
CA ALA A 260 -8.61 -28.87 -16.72
C ALA A 260 -7.64 -27.72 -17.03
N THR A 261 -7.17 -27.68 -18.25
CA THR A 261 -6.37 -26.59 -18.78
C THR A 261 -7.24 -25.57 -19.51
N THR A 262 -6.76 -24.33 -19.59
CA THR A 262 -7.39 -23.26 -20.36
C THR A 262 -7.64 -23.69 -21.84
N ASN A 263 -6.68 -24.40 -22.43
CA ASN A 263 -6.81 -24.87 -23.83
C ASN A 263 -7.92 -25.90 -23.99
N GLN A 264 -8.12 -26.78 -23.02
CA GLN A 264 -9.23 -27.76 -23.07
C GLN A 264 -10.59 -27.04 -22.95
N LEU A 265 -10.72 -26.07 -22.05
CA LEU A 265 -11.92 -25.27 -21.94
C LEU A 265 -12.21 -24.50 -23.22
N LEU A 266 -11.24 -23.71 -23.71
CA LEU A 266 -11.39 -22.93 -24.95
C LEU A 266 -11.69 -23.80 -26.16
N GLY A 267 -11.01 -24.92 -26.31
CA GLY A 267 -11.24 -25.84 -27.41
C GLY A 267 -12.68 -26.39 -27.47
N ASN A 268 -13.37 -26.50 -26.33
CA ASN A 268 -14.78 -26.92 -26.28
C ASN A 268 -15.73 -25.75 -26.56
N ILE A 269 -15.56 -24.62 -25.91
CA ILE A 269 -16.50 -23.49 -26.02
C ILE A 269 -16.47 -22.84 -27.39
N MET A 270 -15.31 -22.75 -28.05
CA MET A 270 -15.15 -22.17 -29.39
C MET A 270 -15.85 -22.94 -30.49
N ARG A 271 -16.34 -24.15 -30.21
CA ARG A 271 -17.13 -24.96 -31.16
C ARG A 271 -18.61 -24.59 -31.12
N THR A 272 -19.07 -23.94 -30.10
CA THR A 272 -20.51 -23.73 -29.81
C THR A 272 -20.90 -22.27 -29.75
N VAL A 273 -19.97 -21.40 -29.32
CA VAL A 273 -20.16 -19.95 -29.26
C VAL A 273 -18.95 -19.25 -29.87
N GLU A 274 -19.14 -18.02 -30.32
CA GLU A 274 -18.07 -17.15 -30.79
C GLU A 274 -17.46 -16.42 -29.58
N VAL A 275 -16.26 -16.80 -29.18
CA VAL A 275 -15.53 -16.15 -28.08
C VAL A 275 -14.91 -14.85 -28.58
N THR A 276 -15.27 -13.71 -27.99
CA THR A 276 -14.77 -12.36 -28.32
C THR A 276 -13.74 -11.86 -27.31
N GLY A 277 -13.76 -12.38 -26.09
CA GLY A 277 -12.80 -12.08 -25.04
C GLY A 277 -12.56 -13.26 -24.11
N PHE A 278 -11.33 -13.36 -23.57
CA PHE A 278 -10.98 -14.38 -22.58
C PHE A 278 -9.91 -13.83 -21.66
N LYS A 279 -10.23 -13.69 -20.38
CA LYS A 279 -9.35 -13.06 -19.39
C LYS A 279 -9.39 -13.80 -18.07
N GLU A 280 -8.22 -14.12 -17.51
CA GLU A 280 -8.15 -14.65 -16.15
C GLU A 280 -8.54 -13.57 -15.13
N ILE A 281 -9.42 -13.92 -14.21
CA ILE A 281 -9.79 -13.11 -13.06
C ILE A 281 -8.77 -13.37 -11.97
N ILE A 282 -7.84 -12.43 -11.81
CA ILE A 282 -6.85 -12.47 -10.72
C ILE A 282 -7.47 -11.73 -9.55
N PRO A 283 -7.55 -12.35 -8.35
CA PRO A 283 -8.11 -11.70 -7.17
C PRO A 283 -7.44 -10.35 -6.89
N SER A 284 -8.25 -9.36 -6.53
CA SER A 284 -7.73 -8.07 -6.08
C SER A 284 -7.06 -8.20 -4.71
N MET A 285 -6.20 -7.24 -4.36
CA MET A 285 -5.61 -7.22 -3.02
C MET A 285 -6.68 -7.05 -1.93
N ASN A 286 -7.82 -6.44 -2.27
CA ASN A 286 -8.96 -6.36 -1.35
C ASN A 286 -9.59 -7.72 -1.07
N ASP A 287 -9.80 -8.55 -2.09
CA ASP A 287 -10.35 -9.90 -1.94
C ASP A 287 -9.40 -10.78 -1.14
N ILE A 288 -8.10 -10.69 -1.44
CA ILE A 288 -7.05 -11.42 -0.72
C ILE A 288 -7.01 -11.01 0.75
N PHE A 289 -7.12 -9.72 1.03
CA PHE A 289 -7.17 -9.19 2.39
C PHE A 289 -8.35 -9.79 3.17
N ILE A 290 -9.55 -9.74 2.59
CA ILE A 290 -10.76 -10.29 3.21
C ILE A 290 -10.58 -11.78 3.49
N GLN A 291 -10.18 -12.57 2.48
CA GLN A 291 -9.98 -14.02 2.62
C GLN A 291 -8.92 -14.37 3.68
N ALA A 292 -7.80 -13.64 3.71
CA ALA A 292 -6.74 -13.89 4.69
C ALA A 292 -7.21 -13.60 6.12
N VAL A 293 -7.96 -12.50 6.33
CA VAL A 293 -8.50 -12.14 7.66
C VAL A 293 -9.57 -13.14 8.09
N GLU A 294 -10.50 -13.53 7.21
CA GLU A 294 -11.54 -14.50 7.52
C GLU A 294 -10.96 -15.86 7.90
N LYS A 295 -10.02 -16.37 7.11
CA LYS A 295 -9.32 -17.63 7.38
C LYS A 295 -8.62 -17.59 8.74
N TYR A 296 -7.86 -16.53 9.02
CA TYR A 296 -7.17 -16.38 10.30
C TYR A 296 -8.14 -16.37 11.49
N ASN A 297 -9.30 -15.70 11.35
CA ASN A 297 -10.29 -15.64 12.41
C ASN A 297 -10.98 -17.00 12.63
N GLN A 298 -11.26 -17.76 11.56
CA GLN A 298 -11.82 -19.12 11.65
C GLN A 298 -10.86 -20.08 12.35
N ASP A 299 -9.56 -20.04 11.99
CA ASP A 299 -8.53 -20.89 12.60
C ASP A 299 -8.38 -20.61 14.11
N LYS A 300 -8.60 -19.35 14.56
CA LYS A 300 -8.59 -18.98 15.99
C LYS A 300 -9.81 -19.47 16.79
N VAL A 301 -10.96 -19.60 16.16
CA VAL A 301 -12.21 -20.06 16.83
C VAL A 301 -12.20 -21.58 16.99
N SER A 302 -11.38 -22.28 16.19
CA SER A 302 -11.28 -23.73 16.18
C SER A 302 -10.24 -24.30 17.17
N VAL A 303 -9.53 -23.43 17.91
CA VAL A 303 -8.56 -23.73 18.96
C VAL A 303 -9.08 -23.25 20.31
#